data_3660f71343ae61c5fc66e55a9a5f89b0
#
_entry.id   3660f71343ae61c5fc66e55a9a5f89b0
#
_cell.length_a   1.000
_cell.length_b   1.000
_cell.length_c   1.000
_cell.angle_alpha   90.00
_cell.angle_beta   90.00
_cell.angle_gamma   90.00
#
_symmetry.space_group_name_H-M   'P 1'
#
loop_
_entity.id
_entity.type
_entity.pdbx_description
1 polymer ?
#
loop_
_entity_poly.entity_id
_entity_poly.type
_entity_poly.pdbx_seq_one_letter_code
_entity_poly.pdbx_strand_id
1 'polypeptide(L)'
;MVDFAHEDLTGSTFEDVDLTGARFRNVLLRGAEIRGAWAERLVVDGGFEELVLNGIDVVPLWRAELARRHPEYPMLTPDDAEGYRAVWPLLEEQWAGTVDRARALPEELLHERVDGEWSFVETLRHLLFVHDAWLRRAVLGETDYDPLDLPHDEMPDLEGVPHDADARPSLDLVLALREDRLTAARRFFDGLTDELLGSEVAVTGPGYPEAGSYRVPRCLHAVLDEEWWHRRFAERDLAVLEARVS
;
A
#
# COMPACT_ATOMS: atom_id res chain seq x y z
N MET A 1 -10.46 -6.73 -28.30
CA MET A 1 -9.63 -6.59 -27.08
C MET A 1 -9.61 -7.97 -26.44
N VAL A 2 -8.46 -8.48 -26.13
CA VAL A 2 -8.31 -9.75 -25.36
C VAL A 2 -8.05 -9.32 -23.93
N ASP A 3 -8.76 -9.90 -22.98
CA ASP A 3 -8.62 -9.65 -21.55
C ASP A 3 -8.25 -10.96 -20.87
N PHE A 4 -7.21 -10.91 -20.02
CA PHE A 4 -6.75 -12.01 -19.19
C PHE A 4 -6.93 -11.56 -17.73
N ALA A 5 -8.00 -11.98 -17.11
CA ALA A 5 -8.30 -11.65 -15.71
C ALA A 5 -8.29 -12.92 -14.87
N HIS A 6 -7.57 -12.91 -13.75
CA HIS A 6 -7.44 -14.04 -12.82
C HIS A 6 -6.85 -15.32 -13.44
N GLU A 7 -6.02 -15.16 -14.48
CA GLU A 7 -5.41 -16.28 -15.21
C GLU A 7 -3.99 -16.54 -14.74
N ASP A 8 -3.61 -17.81 -14.65
CA ASP A 8 -2.21 -18.21 -14.46
C ASP A 8 -1.52 -18.35 -15.83
N LEU A 9 -0.72 -17.32 -16.17
CA LEU A 9 0.08 -17.28 -17.40
C LEU A 9 1.55 -17.62 -17.15
N THR A 10 1.87 -18.30 -16.06
CA THR A 10 3.23 -18.72 -15.72
C THR A 10 3.87 -19.48 -16.89
N GLY A 11 5.06 -19.07 -17.29
CA GLY A 11 5.80 -19.71 -18.39
C GLY A 11 5.31 -19.35 -19.80
N SER A 12 4.33 -18.44 -19.94
CA SER A 12 3.88 -17.98 -21.26
C SER A 12 4.97 -17.19 -21.99
N THR A 13 5.00 -17.32 -23.31
CA THR A 13 5.89 -16.58 -24.19
C THR A 13 5.06 -15.70 -25.16
N PHE A 14 5.44 -14.45 -25.28
CA PHE A 14 4.91 -13.51 -26.26
C PHE A 14 6.03 -13.20 -27.25
N GLU A 15 5.91 -13.66 -28.49
CA GLU A 15 6.92 -13.50 -29.54
C GLU A 15 6.26 -12.82 -30.76
N ASP A 16 6.92 -11.79 -31.30
CA ASP A 16 6.44 -11.01 -32.44
C ASP A 16 5.02 -10.45 -32.25
N VAL A 17 4.69 -9.98 -31.04
CA VAL A 17 3.37 -9.45 -30.68
C VAL A 17 3.39 -7.93 -30.57
N ASP A 18 2.36 -7.29 -31.07
CA ASP A 18 2.10 -5.88 -30.83
C ASP A 18 1.27 -5.73 -29.55
N LEU A 19 1.89 -5.21 -28.50
CA LEU A 19 1.29 -4.90 -27.21
C LEU A 19 1.03 -3.38 -27.02
N THR A 20 0.93 -2.62 -28.12
CA THR A 20 0.61 -1.19 -28.06
C THR A 20 -0.69 -0.95 -27.30
N GLY A 21 -0.62 -0.13 -26.25
CA GLY A 21 -1.75 0.18 -25.38
C GLY A 21 -2.14 -0.94 -24.41
N ALA A 22 -1.36 -2.02 -24.32
CA ALA A 22 -1.59 -3.04 -23.30
C ALA A 22 -1.43 -2.45 -21.89
N ARG A 23 -2.28 -2.92 -20.97
CA ARG A 23 -2.23 -2.57 -19.54
C ARG A 23 -2.05 -3.84 -18.73
N PHE A 24 -1.08 -3.83 -17.83
CA PHE A 24 -0.83 -4.86 -16.85
C PHE A 24 -1.18 -4.28 -15.47
N ARG A 25 -2.11 -4.91 -14.77
CA ARG A 25 -2.55 -4.45 -13.44
C ARG A 25 -2.49 -5.64 -12.51
N ASN A 26 -1.98 -5.40 -11.31
CA ASN A 26 -1.89 -6.40 -10.26
C ASN A 26 -1.29 -7.73 -10.76
N VAL A 27 -0.16 -7.64 -11.48
CA VAL A 27 0.50 -8.78 -12.10
C VAL A 27 1.76 -9.16 -11.36
N LEU A 28 1.97 -10.46 -11.15
CA LEU A 28 3.21 -11.00 -10.61
C LEU A 28 4.18 -11.29 -11.77
N LEU A 29 5.24 -10.49 -11.89
CA LEU A 29 6.24 -10.60 -12.96
C LEU A 29 7.57 -11.21 -12.47
N ARG A 30 7.53 -12.16 -11.55
CA ARG A 30 8.74 -12.80 -11.00
C ARG A 30 9.53 -13.49 -12.09
N GLY A 31 10.76 -13.03 -12.33
CA GLY A 31 11.65 -13.58 -13.37
C GLY A 31 11.16 -13.33 -14.81
N ALA A 32 10.25 -12.39 -15.02
CA ALA A 32 9.83 -11.99 -16.36
C ALA A 32 10.98 -11.32 -17.12
N GLU A 33 11.12 -11.64 -18.40
CA GLU A 33 12.10 -11.02 -19.30
C GLU A 33 11.40 -10.40 -20.51
N ILE A 34 11.73 -9.14 -20.79
CA ILE A 34 11.29 -8.44 -22.01
C ILE A 34 12.53 -8.17 -22.86
N ARG A 35 12.65 -8.84 -24.00
CA ARG A 35 13.80 -8.72 -24.90
C ARG A 35 13.38 -8.20 -26.27
N GLY A 36 14.21 -7.33 -26.87
CA GLY A 36 13.95 -6.78 -28.20
C GLY A 36 12.74 -5.85 -28.27
N ALA A 37 12.25 -5.37 -27.13
CA ALA A 37 11.12 -4.45 -27.07
C ALA A 37 11.51 -3.06 -27.56
N TRP A 38 10.58 -2.40 -28.23
CA TRP A 38 10.64 -1.00 -28.59
C TRP A 38 9.39 -0.30 -28.04
N ALA A 39 9.59 0.81 -27.31
CA ALA A 39 8.49 1.60 -26.78
C ALA A 39 8.84 3.09 -26.79
N GLU A 40 7.91 3.93 -27.22
CA GLU A 40 8.03 5.39 -27.05
C GLU A 40 7.89 5.77 -25.57
N ARG A 41 6.98 5.11 -24.89
CA ARG A 41 6.69 5.32 -23.47
C ARG A 41 6.30 3.99 -22.84
N LEU A 42 7.00 3.63 -21.77
CA LEU A 42 6.64 2.54 -20.87
C LEU A 42 6.53 3.10 -19.46
N VAL A 43 5.41 2.88 -18.80
CA VAL A 43 5.20 3.24 -17.40
C VAL A 43 5.15 1.95 -16.61
N VAL A 44 5.92 1.88 -15.54
CA VAL A 44 5.97 0.75 -14.64
C VAL A 44 5.88 1.28 -13.22
N ASP A 45 4.79 0.98 -12.55
CA ASP A 45 4.57 1.26 -11.13
C ASP A 45 4.56 -0.06 -10.37
N GLY A 46 5.17 -0.12 -9.19
CA GLY A 46 5.20 -1.31 -8.34
C GLY A 46 6.47 -1.42 -7.50
N GLY A 47 6.57 -2.54 -6.76
CA GLY A 47 7.72 -2.88 -5.96
C GLY A 47 8.73 -3.73 -6.74
N PHE A 48 10.01 -3.35 -6.73
CA PHE A 48 11.09 -4.06 -7.42
C PHE A 48 12.24 -4.34 -6.45
N GLU A 49 12.64 -5.60 -6.38
CA GLU A 49 13.93 -5.97 -5.78
C GLU A 49 15.06 -5.65 -6.76
N GLU A 50 14.87 -6.01 -8.02
CA GLU A 50 15.77 -5.74 -9.14
C GLU A 50 14.96 -5.36 -10.39
N LEU A 51 15.37 -4.33 -11.10
CA LEU A 51 14.84 -3.94 -12.42
C LEU A 51 16.00 -3.66 -13.36
N VAL A 52 16.24 -4.58 -14.30
CA VAL A 52 17.37 -4.47 -15.23
C VAL A 52 16.92 -3.91 -16.56
N LEU A 53 17.41 -2.73 -16.92
CA LEU A 53 17.23 -2.12 -18.25
C LEU A 53 18.55 -2.17 -19.03
N ASN A 54 18.60 -2.93 -20.12
CA ASN A 54 19.78 -3.08 -20.97
C ASN A 54 21.06 -3.42 -20.16
N GLY A 55 20.94 -4.34 -19.20
CA GLY A 55 22.06 -4.79 -18.36
C GLY A 55 22.42 -3.87 -17.18
N ILE A 56 21.64 -2.82 -16.92
CA ILE A 56 21.82 -1.92 -15.79
C ILE A 56 20.68 -2.11 -14.80
N ASP A 57 20.99 -2.49 -13.55
CA ASP A 57 20.00 -2.43 -12.47
C ASP A 57 19.69 -0.96 -12.14
N VAL A 58 18.45 -0.55 -12.35
CA VAL A 58 18.02 0.83 -12.14
C VAL A 58 17.38 1.07 -10.78
N VAL A 59 17.12 0.03 -9.99
CA VAL A 59 16.51 0.18 -8.65
C VAL A 59 17.34 1.10 -7.75
N PRO A 60 18.68 1.01 -7.67
CA PRO A 60 19.48 1.95 -6.87
C PRO A 60 19.35 3.40 -7.34
N LEU A 61 19.29 3.63 -8.65
CA LEU A 61 19.16 4.97 -9.24
C LEU A 61 17.75 5.54 -8.95
N TRP A 62 16.73 4.73 -9.12
CA TRP A 62 15.36 5.10 -8.79
C TRP A 62 15.19 5.43 -7.32
N ARG A 63 15.73 4.60 -6.40
CA ARG A 63 15.69 4.86 -4.96
C ARG A 63 16.41 6.15 -4.58
N ALA A 64 17.57 6.43 -5.18
CA ALA A 64 18.30 7.68 -4.95
C ALA A 64 17.51 8.91 -5.41
N GLU A 65 16.86 8.83 -6.58
CA GLU A 65 16.02 9.92 -7.09
C GLU A 65 14.74 10.08 -6.27
N LEU A 66 14.14 8.97 -5.80
CA LEU A 66 12.99 9.00 -4.91
C LEU A 66 13.35 9.68 -3.57
N ALA A 67 14.47 9.32 -2.96
CA ALA A 67 14.95 9.96 -1.73
C ALA A 67 15.30 11.45 -1.94
N ARG A 68 15.78 11.83 -3.13
CA ARG A 68 16.03 13.24 -3.45
C ARG A 68 14.72 14.05 -3.56
N ARG A 69 13.68 13.48 -4.12
CA ARG A 69 12.33 14.11 -4.25
C ARG A 69 11.56 14.08 -2.95
N HIS A 70 11.74 13.03 -2.17
CA HIS A 70 11.03 12.69 -0.94
C HIS A 70 12.04 12.38 0.16
N PRO A 71 12.58 13.40 0.84
CA PRO A 71 13.60 13.22 1.88
C PRO A 71 13.16 12.34 3.05
N GLU A 72 11.84 12.20 3.24
CA GLU A 72 11.25 11.31 4.24
C GLU A 72 11.28 9.82 3.85
N TYR A 73 11.41 9.49 2.56
CA TYR A 73 11.38 8.11 2.08
C TYR A 73 12.42 7.19 2.73
N PRO A 74 13.69 7.59 2.90
CA PRO A 74 14.67 6.77 3.60
C PRO A 74 14.34 6.55 5.09
N MET A 75 13.48 7.39 5.69
CA MET A 75 13.08 7.25 7.08
C MET A 75 12.04 6.13 7.28
N LEU A 76 11.44 5.59 6.22
CA LEU A 76 10.45 4.50 6.30
C LEU A 76 11.05 3.15 6.71
N THR A 77 12.38 3.04 6.73
CA THR A 77 13.12 1.85 7.19
C THR A 77 14.02 2.20 8.37
N PRO A 78 13.44 2.56 9.53
CA PRO A 78 14.23 2.95 10.69
C PRO A 78 15.02 1.76 11.25
N ASP A 79 16.22 2.02 11.75
CA ASP A 79 17.09 1.02 12.35
C ASP A 79 16.80 0.81 13.85
N ASP A 80 16.16 1.77 14.51
CA ASP A 80 15.91 1.79 15.94
C ASP A 80 14.52 2.37 16.29
N ALA A 81 14.13 2.25 17.55
CA ALA A 81 12.86 2.75 18.05
C ALA A 81 12.75 4.28 17.99
N GLU A 82 13.85 5.02 18.04
CA GLU A 82 13.84 6.48 17.90
C GLU A 82 13.47 6.89 16.47
N GLY A 83 13.98 6.18 15.48
CA GLY A 83 13.62 6.40 14.08
C GLY A 83 12.13 6.18 13.81
N TYR A 84 11.52 5.13 14.39
CA TYR A 84 10.06 4.93 14.28
C TYR A 84 9.28 6.08 14.93
N ARG A 85 9.68 6.54 16.11
CA ARG A 85 9.07 7.71 16.76
C ARG A 85 9.23 9.00 15.95
N ALA A 86 10.30 9.13 15.20
CA ALA A 86 10.54 10.32 14.37
C ALA A 86 9.73 10.31 13.07
N VAL A 87 9.57 9.15 12.42
CA VAL A 87 8.89 9.06 11.12
C VAL A 87 7.37 9.10 11.24
N TRP A 88 6.80 8.51 12.31
CA TRP A 88 5.36 8.37 12.43
C TRP A 88 4.61 9.71 12.39
N PRO A 89 4.97 10.75 13.19
CA PRO A 89 4.31 12.05 13.13
C PRO A 89 4.38 12.73 11.76
N LEU A 90 5.44 12.48 10.98
CA LEU A 90 5.56 13.03 9.63
C LEU A 90 4.51 12.43 8.69
N LEU A 91 4.26 11.11 8.79
CA LEU A 91 3.22 10.45 8.00
C LEU A 91 1.82 10.97 8.38
N GLU A 92 1.57 11.14 9.67
CA GLU A 92 0.29 11.69 10.14
C GLU A 92 0.06 13.12 9.65
N GLU A 93 1.07 14.00 9.73
CA GLU A 93 0.99 15.37 9.21
C GLU A 93 0.71 15.40 7.70
N GLN A 94 1.41 14.54 6.96
CA GLN A 94 1.21 14.42 5.52
C GLN A 94 -0.20 13.95 5.17
N TRP A 95 -0.72 12.95 5.89
CA TRP A 95 -2.10 12.48 5.70
C TRP A 95 -3.14 13.53 6.06
N ALA A 96 -2.92 14.34 7.11
CA ALA A 96 -3.83 15.43 7.46
C ALA A 96 -4.01 16.38 6.28
N GLY A 97 -2.93 16.79 5.63
CA GLY A 97 -2.99 17.63 4.42
C GLY A 97 -3.72 16.97 3.25
N THR A 98 -3.54 15.65 3.05
CA THR A 98 -4.23 14.89 2.00
C THR A 98 -5.73 14.77 2.29
N VAL A 99 -6.12 14.55 3.55
CA VAL A 99 -7.52 14.52 3.98
C VAL A 99 -8.19 15.88 3.82
N ASP A 100 -7.50 16.97 4.13
CA ASP A 100 -8.03 18.33 3.94
C ASP A 100 -8.35 18.60 2.47
N ARG A 101 -7.51 18.14 1.53
CA ARG A 101 -7.78 18.21 0.10
C ARG A 101 -9.02 17.39 -0.28
N ALA A 102 -9.10 16.14 0.20
CA ALA A 102 -10.24 15.28 -0.06
C ALA A 102 -11.56 15.87 0.43
N ARG A 103 -11.57 16.48 1.64
CA ARG A 103 -12.75 17.16 2.20
C ARG A 103 -13.25 18.36 1.39
N ALA A 104 -12.43 18.93 0.52
CA ALA A 104 -12.83 20.00 -0.38
C ALA A 104 -13.60 19.50 -1.62
N LEU A 105 -13.61 18.21 -1.88
CA LEU A 105 -14.31 17.58 -2.99
C LEU A 105 -15.71 17.09 -2.59
N PRO A 106 -16.67 17.02 -3.54
CA PRO A 106 -17.92 16.29 -3.35
C PRO A 106 -17.67 14.84 -2.92
N GLU A 107 -18.44 14.35 -1.95
CA GLU A 107 -18.24 13.01 -1.37
C GLU A 107 -18.36 11.90 -2.43
N GLU A 108 -19.22 12.09 -3.43
CA GLU A 108 -19.40 11.14 -4.53
C GLU A 108 -18.09 10.88 -5.30
N LEU A 109 -17.26 11.92 -5.47
CA LEU A 109 -15.95 11.79 -6.13
C LEU A 109 -14.95 10.99 -5.31
N LEU A 110 -15.08 10.99 -3.99
CA LEU A 110 -14.19 10.23 -3.11
C LEU A 110 -14.42 8.71 -3.19
N HIS A 111 -15.52 8.31 -3.83
CA HIS A 111 -15.84 6.93 -4.17
C HIS A 111 -15.57 6.58 -5.64
N GLU A 112 -15.05 7.52 -6.42
CA GLU A 112 -14.75 7.30 -7.82
C GLU A 112 -13.34 6.74 -7.98
N ARG A 113 -13.20 5.65 -8.71
CA ARG A 113 -11.91 5.05 -9.06
C ARG A 113 -11.29 5.80 -10.25
N VAL A 114 -10.07 6.28 -10.08
CA VAL A 114 -9.29 6.94 -11.14
C VAL A 114 -8.43 5.90 -11.84
N ASP A 115 -8.55 5.80 -13.16
CA ASP A 115 -7.85 4.80 -13.99
C ASP A 115 -8.03 3.34 -13.49
N GLY A 116 -9.10 3.11 -12.71
CA GLY A 116 -9.45 1.84 -12.09
C GLY A 116 -8.65 1.50 -10.83
N GLU A 117 -7.79 2.38 -10.32
CA GLU A 117 -7.18 2.27 -9.00
C GLU A 117 -8.24 2.48 -7.90
N TRP A 118 -7.93 2.11 -6.67
CA TRP A 118 -8.85 2.34 -5.57
C TRP A 118 -9.23 3.81 -5.41
N SER A 119 -10.50 4.05 -5.12
CA SER A 119 -10.98 5.37 -4.74
C SER A 119 -10.36 5.84 -3.43
N PHE A 120 -10.49 7.11 -3.11
CA PHE A 120 -9.95 7.65 -1.87
C PHE A 120 -10.48 6.93 -0.63
N VAL A 121 -11.79 6.64 -0.59
CA VAL A 121 -12.41 5.92 0.53
C VAL A 121 -11.94 4.46 0.58
N GLU A 122 -11.82 3.77 -0.54
CA GLU A 122 -11.27 2.41 -0.58
C GLU A 122 -9.82 2.37 -0.10
N THR A 123 -9.00 3.33 -0.50
CA THR A 123 -7.61 3.48 0.00
C THR A 123 -7.57 3.63 1.53
N LEU A 124 -8.43 4.46 2.11
CA LEU A 124 -8.49 4.60 3.57
C LEU A 124 -8.97 3.32 4.27
N ARG A 125 -9.92 2.60 3.68
CA ARG A 125 -10.38 1.29 4.17
C ARG A 125 -9.28 0.24 4.12
N HIS A 126 -8.48 0.25 3.04
CA HIS A 126 -7.30 -0.62 2.96
C HIS A 126 -6.30 -0.32 4.09
N LEU A 127 -6.07 0.93 4.40
CA LEU A 127 -5.18 1.30 5.49
C LEU A 127 -5.74 0.95 6.89
N LEU A 128 -7.08 0.85 7.08
CA LEU A 128 -7.63 0.22 8.29
C LEU A 128 -7.18 -1.24 8.37
N PHE A 129 -7.37 -1.98 7.28
CA PHE A 129 -6.93 -3.38 7.20
C PHE A 129 -5.43 -3.55 7.45
N VAL A 130 -4.59 -2.69 6.90
CA VAL A 130 -3.13 -2.72 7.12
C VAL A 130 -2.80 -2.58 8.61
N HIS A 131 -3.43 -1.63 9.31
CA HIS A 131 -3.24 -1.45 10.75
C HIS A 131 -3.75 -2.64 11.55
N ASP A 132 -4.94 -3.16 11.21
CA ASP A 132 -5.55 -4.29 11.91
C ASP A 132 -4.75 -5.58 11.67
N ALA A 133 -4.21 -5.79 10.46
CA ALA A 133 -3.38 -6.94 10.13
C ALA A 133 -1.97 -6.87 10.77
N TRP A 134 -1.23 -5.80 10.48
CA TRP A 134 0.20 -5.77 10.79
C TRP A 134 0.55 -5.24 12.17
N LEU A 135 -0.20 -4.23 12.68
CA LEU A 135 0.06 -3.70 14.02
C LEU A 135 -0.79 -4.43 15.06
N ARG A 136 -2.12 -4.44 14.91
CA ARG A 136 -3.00 -4.97 15.95
C ARG A 136 -2.90 -6.48 16.05
N ARG A 137 -3.10 -7.19 14.94
CA ARG A 137 -3.04 -8.66 14.95
C ARG A 137 -1.61 -9.16 15.13
N ALA A 138 -0.68 -8.76 14.27
CA ALA A 138 0.65 -9.38 14.26
C ALA A 138 1.48 -8.97 15.46
N VAL A 139 1.48 -7.69 15.87
CA VAL A 139 2.36 -7.19 16.93
C VAL A 139 1.66 -7.17 18.29
N LEU A 140 0.40 -6.70 18.35
CA LEU A 140 -0.34 -6.57 19.62
C LEU A 140 -1.13 -7.83 20.00
N GLY A 141 -1.31 -8.78 19.08
CA GLY A 141 -2.04 -10.04 19.35
C GLY A 141 -3.56 -9.87 19.40
N GLU A 142 -4.09 -8.78 18.90
CA GLU A 142 -5.53 -8.55 18.75
C GLU A 142 -6.04 -9.30 17.51
N THR A 143 -7.28 -9.80 17.52
CA THR A 143 -7.78 -10.67 16.44
C THR A 143 -8.96 -10.09 15.66
N ASP A 144 -9.47 -8.94 16.08
CA ASP A 144 -10.68 -8.37 15.50
C ASP A 144 -10.34 -7.41 14.36
N TYR A 145 -10.94 -7.67 13.19
CA TYR A 145 -10.94 -6.74 12.06
C TYR A 145 -12.21 -5.89 12.09
N ASP A 146 -12.14 -4.69 11.53
CA ASP A 146 -13.32 -3.89 11.31
C ASP A 146 -14.10 -4.41 10.08
N PRO A 147 -15.44 -4.48 10.11
CA PRO A 147 -16.22 -4.88 8.93
C PRO A 147 -15.97 -4.05 7.67
N LEU A 148 -15.41 -2.84 7.82
CA LEU A 148 -15.06 -1.94 6.72
C LEU A 148 -13.61 -2.09 6.24
N ASP A 149 -12.82 -2.96 6.85
CA ASP A 149 -11.48 -3.26 6.34
C ASP A 149 -11.56 -3.76 4.90
N LEU A 150 -10.61 -3.32 4.09
CA LEU A 150 -10.52 -3.71 2.69
C LEU A 150 -9.14 -4.32 2.40
N PRO A 151 -9.03 -5.65 2.35
CA PRO A 151 -7.83 -6.32 1.86
C PRO A 151 -7.52 -5.96 0.40
N HIS A 152 -6.32 -6.27 -0.06
CA HIS A 152 -5.99 -6.09 -1.48
C HIS A 152 -6.75 -7.10 -2.37
N ASP A 153 -7.04 -6.69 -3.60
CA ASP A 153 -7.92 -7.41 -4.53
C ASP A 153 -7.45 -8.84 -4.85
N GLU A 154 -6.14 -9.12 -4.76
CA GLU A 154 -5.57 -10.44 -5.03
C GLU A 154 -5.55 -11.35 -3.80
N MET A 155 -5.97 -10.86 -2.65
CA MET A 155 -6.01 -11.68 -1.45
C MET A 155 -7.14 -12.72 -1.58
N PRO A 156 -6.84 -14.00 -1.36
CA PRO A 156 -7.90 -15.00 -1.30
C PRO A 156 -8.84 -14.72 -0.11
N ASP A 157 -10.07 -15.19 -0.21
CA ASP A 157 -10.99 -15.15 0.94
C ASP A 157 -10.39 -15.91 2.12
N LEU A 158 -10.12 -15.20 3.20
CA LEU A 158 -9.57 -15.76 4.43
C LEU A 158 -10.60 -15.71 5.54
N GLU A 159 -10.67 -16.80 6.31
CA GLU A 159 -11.57 -16.87 7.46
C GLU A 159 -11.31 -15.73 8.45
N GLY A 160 -12.36 -14.99 8.79
CA GLY A 160 -12.31 -13.88 9.74
C GLY A 160 -11.81 -12.55 9.16
N VAL A 161 -11.40 -12.50 7.89
CA VAL A 161 -10.99 -11.25 7.22
C VAL A 161 -12.18 -10.70 6.42
N PRO A 162 -12.66 -9.48 6.68
CA PRO A 162 -13.72 -8.86 5.89
C PRO A 162 -13.24 -8.59 4.45
N HIS A 163 -14.15 -8.70 3.50
CA HIS A 163 -13.85 -8.39 2.10
C HIS A 163 -15.11 -7.86 1.39
N ASP A 164 -15.68 -6.77 1.90
CA ASP A 164 -16.81 -6.10 1.26
C ASP A 164 -16.29 -4.96 0.36
N ALA A 165 -15.97 -5.31 -0.89
CA ALA A 165 -15.51 -4.34 -1.89
C ALA A 165 -16.61 -3.34 -2.31
N ASP A 166 -17.89 -3.69 -2.11
CA ASP A 166 -19.02 -2.85 -2.52
C ASP A 166 -19.44 -1.84 -1.44
N ALA A 167 -18.94 -1.96 -0.22
CA ALA A 167 -19.26 -1.04 0.85
C ALA A 167 -18.81 0.40 0.52
N ARG A 168 -19.72 1.35 0.70
CA ARG A 168 -19.51 2.79 0.44
C ARG A 168 -19.78 3.61 1.70
N PRO A 169 -18.95 3.46 2.75
CA PRO A 169 -19.10 4.25 3.96
C PRO A 169 -18.79 5.73 3.68
N SER A 170 -19.38 6.63 4.47
CA SER A 170 -19.01 8.05 4.39
C SER A 170 -17.52 8.27 4.76
N LEU A 171 -16.92 9.31 4.19
CA LEU A 171 -15.55 9.70 4.54
C LEU A 171 -15.40 9.90 6.06
N ASP A 172 -16.36 10.56 6.71
CA ASP A 172 -16.27 10.82 8.15
C ASP A 172 -16.28 9.54 8.99
N LEU A 173 -17.04 8.51 8.59
CA LEU A 173 -17.03 7.23 9.28
C LEU A 173 -15.66 6.55 9.16
N VAL A 174 -15.08 6.49 7.97
CA VAL A 174 -13.77 5.86 7.75
C VAL A 174 -12.67 6.64 8.48
N LEU A 175 -12.72 7.97 8.47
CA LEU A 175 -11.76 8.80 9.20
C LEU A 175 -11.87 8.63 10.71
N ALA A 176 -13.07 8.43 11.25
CA ALA A 176 -13.23 8.14 12.68
C ALA A 176 -12.60 6.80 13.07
N LEU A 177 -12.77 5.76 12.25
CA LEU A 177 -12.11 4.46 12.44
C LEU A 177 -10.59 4.59 12.32
N ARG A 178 -10.11 5.34 11.32
CA ARG A 178 -8.66 5.58 11.16
C ARG A 178 -8.07 6.31 12.36
N GLU A 179 -8.75 7.32 12.92
CA GLU A 179 -8.25 8.04 14.11
C GLU A 179 -8.06 7.11 15.31
N ASP A 180 -8.93 6.11 15.47
CA ASP A 180 -8.74 5.07 16.49
C ASP A 180 -7.45 4.27 16.24
N ARG A 181 -7.21 3.81 14.99
CA ARG A 181 -5.98 3.08 14.60
C ARG A 181 -4.72 3.93 14.73
N LEU A 182 -4.78 5.18 14.29
CA LEU A 182 -3.66 6.13 14.41
C LEU A 182 -3.33 6.41 15.89
N THR A 183 -4.35 6.53 16.75
CA THR A 183 -4.16 6.69 18.19
C THR A 183 -3.48 5.47 18.81
N ALA A 184 -3.88 4.27 18.42
CA ALA A 184 -3.22 3.03 18.86
C ALA A 184 -1.76 2.98 18.37
N ALA A 185 -1.50 3.34 17.12
CA ALA A 185 -0.17 3.37 16.54
C ALA A 185 0.74 4.40 17.24
N ARG A 186 0.26 5.62 17.53
CA ARG A 186 1.02 6.62 18.32
C ARG A 186 1.45 6.06 19.66
N ARG A 187 0.52 5.48 20.41
CA ARG A 187 0.82 4.89 21.72
C ARG A 187 1.84 3.76 21.62
N PHE A 188 1.73 2.94 20.58
CA PHE A 188 2.66 1.86 20.33
C PHE A 188 4.06 2.39 20.02
N PHE A 189 4.20 3.32 19.07
CA PHE A 189 5.49 3.90 18.70
C PHE A 189 6.13 4.69 19.84
N ASP A 190 5.34 5.42 20.64
CA ASP A 190 5.83 6.11 21.84
C ASP A 190 6.44 5.15 22.86
N GLY A 191 5.83 3.97 23.01
CA GLY A 191 6.30 2.91 23.90
C GLY A 191 7.30 1.91 23.29
N LEU A 192 7.61 2.02 21.98
CA LEU A 192 8.49 1.08 21.30
C LEU A 192 9.90 1.12 21.87
N THR A 193 10.47 -0.05 22.12
CA THR A 193 11.85 -0.23 22.59
C THR A 193 12.67 -1.02 21.57
N ASP A 194 13.99 -0.84 21.58
CA ASP A 194 14.89 -1.61 20.70
C ASP A 194 14.87 -3.10 21.03
N GLU A 195 14.57 -3.47 22.28
CA GLU A 195 14.38 -4.87 22.69
C GLU A 195 13.18 -5.49 21.97
N LEU A 196 12.02 -4.80 21.96
CA LEU A 196 10.82 -5.26 21.23
C LEU A 196 11.09 -5.26 19.73
N LEU A 197 11.75 -4.22 19.22
CA LEU A 197 12.11 -4.12 17.80
C LEU A 197 13.02 -5.28 17.35
N GLY A 198 13.92 -5.75 18.22
CA GLY A 198 14.80 -6.89 17.95
C GLY A 198 14.11 -8.26 18.05
N SER A 199 12.83 -8.32 18.43
CA SER A 199 12.11 -9.56 18.71
C SER A 199 11.31 -10.10 17.51
N GLU A 200 10.77 -11.29 17.69
CA GLU A 200 9.77 -11.92 16.83
C GLU A 200 8.44 -12.06 17.56
N VAL A 201 7.37 -11.99 16.81
CA VAL A 201 5.99 -12.21 17.27
C VAL A 201 5.39 -13.43 16.61
N ALA A 202 4.60 -14.20 17.35
CA ALA A 202 3.90 -15.37 16.83
C ALA A 202 2.45 -15.00 16.53
N VAL A 203 2.07 -15.08 15.25
CA VAL A 203 0.69 -14.94 14.81
C VAL A 203 0.03 -16.31 14.81
N THR A 204 -1.16 -16.42 15.36
CA THR A 204 -1.91 -17.67 15.47
C THR A 204 -3.35 -17.50 14.97
N GLY A 205 -3.99 -18.61 14.62
CA GLY A 205 -5.37 -18.64 14.12
C GLY A 205 -5.50 -18.15 12.66
N PRO A 206 -6.73 -18.21 12.13
CA PRO A 206 -7.04 -17.76 10.76
C PRO A 206 -6.92 -16.24 10.65
N GLY A 207 -6.77 -15.72 9.42
CA GLY A 207 -6.66 -14.29 9.11
C GLY A 207 -5.35 -13.93 8.42
N TYR A 208 -5.07 -12.64 8.29
CA TYR A 208 -3.87 -12.10 7.66
C TYR A 208 -3.12 -11.15 8.61
N PRO A 209 -1.77 -11.19 8.69
CA PRO A 209 -0.92 -12.18 8.03
C PRO A 209 -1.21 -13.59 8.53
N GLU A 210 -0.88 -14.59 7.72
CA GLU A 210 -1.08 -16.00 8.06
C GLU A 210 -0.37 -16.38 9.37
N ALA A 211 -0.81 -17.47 9.99
CA ALA A 211 -0.17 -17.99 11.19
C ALA A 211 1.32 -18.29 10.94
N GLY A 212 2.18 -17.77 11.80
CA GLY A 212 3.64 -17.89 11.62
C GLY A 212 4.41 -17.02 12.60
N SER A 213 5.74 -16.98 12.44
CA SER A 213 6.64 -16.09 13.18
C SER A 213 7.06 -14.93 12.29
N TYR A 214 6.96 -13.71 12.83
CA TYR A 214 7.29 -12.48 12.11
C TYR A 214 8.22 -11.62 12.95
N ARG A 215 9.26 -11.07 12.32
CA ARG A 215 10.10 -10.06 12.95
C ARG A 215 9.29 -8.77 13.12
N VAL A 216 9.34 -8.16 14.29
CA VAL A 216 8.63 -6.90 14.56
C VAL A 216 8.94 -5.81 13.53
N PRO A 217 10.23 -5.55 13.12
CA PRO A 217 10.53 -4.55 12.10
C PRO A 217 9.82 -4.79 10.76
N ARG A 218 9.62 -6.06 10.37
CA ARG A 218 8.89 -6.37 9.13
C ARG A 218 7.42 -5.94 9.21
N CYS A 219 6.78 -6.19 10.35
CA CYS A 219 5.38 -5.80 10.55
C CYS A 219 5.22 -4.28 10.56
N LEU A 220 6.13 -3.58 11.26
CA LEU A 220 6.09 -2.13 11.35
C LEU A 220 6.45 -1.46 10.02
N HIS A 221 7.41 -2.02 9.28
CA HIS A 221 7.75 -1.52 7.95
C HIS A 221 6.56 -1.64 6.99
N ALA A 222 5.78 -2.74 7.05
CA ALA A 222 4.58 -2.85 6.24
C ALA A 222 3.61 -1.69 6.52
N VAL A 223 3.39 -1.32 7.79
CA VAL A 223 2.52 -0.18 8.14
C VAL A 223 3.07 1.15 7.57
N LEU A 224 4.37 1.43 7.74
CA LEU A 224 4.96 2.68 7.27
C LEU A 224 4.96 2.78 5.74
N ASP A 225 5.29 1.70 5.06
CA ASP A 225 5.38 1.63 3.60
C ASP A 225 4.00 1.80 2.96
N GLU A 226 2.99 1.10 3.47
CA GLU A 226 1.61 1.19 3.00
C GLU A 226 1.02 2.59 3.23
N GLU A 227 1.23 3.18 4.40
CA GLU A 227 0.79 4.55 4.67
C GLU A 227 1.42 5.55 3.69
N TRP A 228 2.70 5.42 3.40
CA TRP A 228 3.39 6.35 2.53
C TRP A 228 3.00 6.18 1.06
N TRP A 229 2.99 4.94 0.52
CA TRP A 229 2.66 4.68 -0.88
C TRP A 229 1.20 4.99 -1.19
N HIS A 230 0.28 4.53 -0.35
CA HIS A 230 -1.15 4.76 -0.57
C HIS A 230 -1.52 6.24 -0.48
N ARG A 231 -0.85 7.02 0.37
CA ARG A 231 -1.02 8.46 0.36
C ARG A 231 -0.59 9.07 -0.99
N ARG A 232 0.52 8.64 -1.55
CA ARG A 232 0.99 9.15 -2.85
C ARG A 232 0.05 8.78 -3.99
N PHE A 233 -0.50 7.59 -3.98
CA PHE A 233 -1.52 7.19 -4.95
C PHE A 233 -2.79 8.03 -4.77
N ALA A 234 -3.25 8.21 -3.54
CA ALA A 234 -4.38 9.07 -3.23
C ALA A 234 -4.16 10.52 -3.70
N GLU A 235 -2.97 11.10 -3.49
CA GLU A 235 -2.64 12.45 -3.95
C GLU A 235 -2.64 12.60 -5.47
N ARG A 236 -2.15 11.59 -6.20
CA ARG A 236 -2.19 11.53 -7.65
C ARG A 236 -3.65 11.58 -8.13
N ASP A 237 -4.50 10.75 -7.55
CA ASP A 237 -5.88 10.58 -7.99
C ASP A 237 -6.75 11.76 -7.57
N LEU A 238 -6.54 12.32 -6.37
CA LEU A 238 -7.18 13.57 -5.95
C LEU A 238 -6.87 14.72 -6.92
N ALA A 239 -5.63 14.84 -7.42
CA ALA A 239 -5.28 15.88 -8.39
C ALA A 239 -6.06 15.75 -9.71
N VAL A 240 -6.36 14.51 -10.14
CA VAL A 240 -7.22 14.26 -11.30
C VAL A 240 -8.67 14.66 -11.02
N LEU A 241 -9.19 14.33 -9.84
CA LEU A 241 -10.56 14.67 -9.45
C LEU A 241 -10.75 16.18 -9.26
N GLU A 242 -9.79 16.86 -8.62
CA GLU A 242 -9.76 18.32 -8.45
C GLU A 242 -9.81 19.05 -9.80
N ALA A 243 -9.07 18.56 -10.80
CA ALA A 243 -9.07 19.16 -12.14
C ALA A 243 -10.42 19.04 -12.87
N ARG A 244 -11.33 18.14 -12.45
CA ARG A 244 -12.66 17.98 -13.03
C ARG A 244 -13.70 18.94 -12.45
N VAL A 245 -13.44 19.49 -11.27
CA VAL A 245 -14.37 20.39 -10.55
C VAL A 245 -13.90 21.85 -10.50
N SER A 246 -12.70 22.11 -11.02
CA SER A 246 -12.11 23.46 -11.16
C SER A 246 -12.54 24.07 -12.50
#